data_972dae5f3c6a7bd3829ae16372f92b67
#
_entry.id   972dae5f3c6a7bd3829ae16372f92b67
#
_cell.length_a   1.000
_cell.length_b   1.000
_cell.length_c   1.000
_cell.angle_alpha   90.00
_cell.angle_beta   90.00
_cell.angle_gamma   90.00
#
_symmetry.space_group_name_H-M   'P 1'
#
loop_
_entity.id
_entity.type
_entity.pdbx_description
1 polymer ?
#
loop_
_entity_poly.entity_id
_entity_poly.type
_entity_poly.pdbx_seq_one_letter_code
_entity_poly.pdbx_strand_id
1 'polypeptide(L)'
;MDPKMTMQVPDAVREVAEKTVEQAERAFDAFLSAANKSVDMIPSPSPAADISKKTLALTEQNMKAAFEYARKLLHAKDMQEVMQIQGDFFKSQFAAAEEQMKQMRSGAVSAAKDVA
;
A
#
# COMPACT_ATOMS: atom_id res chain seq x y z
N MET A 1 -8.82 26.80 19.16
CA MET A 1 -9.12 25.41 18.84
C MET A 1 -8.43 24.49 19.82
N ASP A 2 -9.20 23.67 20.48
CA ASP A 2 -8.67 22.73 21.45
C ASP A 2 -8.09 21.52 20.72
N PRO A 3 -6.77 21.22 20.86
CA PRO A 3 -6.18 20.05 20.20
C PRO A 3 -6.76 18.71 20.68
N LYS A 4 -7.51 18.72 21.77
CA LYS A 4 -8.20 17.54 22.30
C LYS A 4 -9.65 17.44 21.85
N MET A 5 -10.05 18.28 20.88
CA MET A 5 -11.41 18.23 20.38
C MET A 5 -11.69 16.91 19.71
N THR A 6 -12.66 16.18 20.24
CA THR A 6 -13.07 14.88 19.72
C THR A 6 -13.64 15.06 18.32
N MET A 7 -13.12 14.30 17.37
CA MET A 7 -13.70 14.25 16.04
C MET A 7 -14.97 13.42 16.11
N GLN A 8 -16.10 14.10 16.24
CA GLN A 8 -17.39 13.42 16.26
C GLN A 8 -17.81 13.09 14.83
N VAL A 9 -17.34 11.95 14.35
CA VAL A 9 -17.87 11.38 13.12
C VAL A 9 -19.06 10.51 13.53
N PRO A 10 -20.27 10.78 13.02
CA PRO A 10 -21.42 9.92 13.33
C PRO A 10 -21.14 8.48 12.93
N ASP A 11 -21.61 7.53 13.72
CA ASP A 11 -21.40 6.10 13.46
C ASP A 11 -21.92 5.69 12.08
N ALA A 12 -23.02 6.27 11.64
CA ALA A 12 -23.58 5.98 10.30
C ALA A 12 -22.62 6.39 9.19
N VAL A 13 -21.95 7.55 9.32
CA VAL A 13 -20.96 8.01 8.36
C VAL A 13 -19.72 7.10 8.38
N ARG A 14 -19.31 6.69 9.57
CA ARG A 14 -18.18 5.76 9.74
C ARG A 14 -18.46 4.42 9.07
N GLU A 15 -19.66 3.87 9.25
CA GLU A 15 -20.07 2.63 8.62
C GLU A 15 -20.05 2.73 7.09
N VAL A 16 -20.58 3.82 6.53
CA VAL A 16 -20.57 4.05 5.09
C VAL A 16 -19.14 4.16 4.58
N ALA A 17 -18.27 4.87 5.30
CA ALA A 17 -16.87 5.01 4.94
C ALA A 17 -16.15 3.65 4.97
N GLU A 18 -16.41 2.83 5.99
CA GLU A 18 -15.84 1.47 6.09
C GLU A 18 -16.28 0.59 4.94
N LYS A 19 -17.56 0.63 4.58
CA LYS A 19 -18.08 -0.12 3.44
C LYS A 19 -17.45 0.36 2.13
N THR A 20 -17.24 1.66 2.00
CA THR A 20 -16.56 2.22 0.82
C THR A 20 -15.13 1.71 0.73
N VAL A 21 -14.40 1.67 1.85
CA VAL A 21 -13.04 1.11 1.89
C VAL A 21 -13.05 -0.37 1.53
N GLU A 22 -13.99 -1.15 2.08
CA GLU A 22 -14.13 -2.57 1.75
C GLU A 22 -14.41 -2.80 0.27
N GLN A 23 -15.29 -2.00 -0.33
CA GLN A 23 -15.58 -2.08 -1.76
C GLN A 23 -14.35 -1.74 -2.59
N ALA A 24 -13.61 -0.72 -2.19
CA ALA A 24 -12.36 -0.35 -2.86
C ALA A 24 -11.32 -1.47 -2.76
N GLU A 25 -11.22 -2.12 -1.60
CA GLU A 25 -10.31 -3.26 -1.42
C GLU A 25 -10.70 -4.44 -2.33
N ARG A 26 -11.99 -4.75 -2.42
CA ARG A 26 -12.49 -5.83 -3.29
C ARG A 26 -12.23 -5.52 -4.76
N ALA A 27 -12.47 -4.28 -5.16
CA ALA A 27 -12.21 -3.85 -6.53
C ALA A 27 -10.71 -3.94 -6.85
N PHE A 28 -9.87 -3.55 -5.89
CA PHE A 28 -8.43 -3.64 -6.04
C PHE A 28 -7.96 -5.09 -6.11
N ASP A 29 -8.50 -5.98 -5.27
CA ASP A 29 -8.18 -7.40 -5.31
C ASP A 29 -8.56 -8.03 -6.65
N ALA A 30 -9.72 -7.65 -7.19
CA ALA A 30 -10.15 -8.11 -8.51
C ALA A 30 -9.20 -7.61 -9.61
N PHE A 31 -8.77 -6.35 -9.51
CA PHE A 31 -7.80 -5.76 -10.42
C PHE A 31 -6.46 -6.51 -10.34
N LEU A 32 -5.97 -6.79 -9.13
CA LEU A 32 -4.74 -7.54 -8.93
C LEU A 32 -4.81 -8.94 -9.49
N SER A 33 -5.94 -9.62 -9.30
CA SER A 33 -6.15 -10.97 -9.85
C SER A 33 -6.07 -10.95 -11.38
N ALA A 34 -6.71 -9.97 -12.01
CA ALA A 34 -6.66 -9.81 -13.47
C ALA A 34 -5.25 -9.49 -13.94
N ALA A 35 -4.55 -8.59 -13.23
CA ALA A 35 -3.19 -8.21 -13.55
C ALA A 35 -2.23 -9.40 -13.40
N ASN A 36 -2.37 -10.20 -12.35
CA ASN A 36 -1.56 -11.39 -12.14
C ASN A 36 -1.78 -12.42 -13.25
N LYS A 37 -3.02 -12.60 -13.70
CA LYS A 37 -3.32 -13.49 -14.82
C LYS A 37 -2.65 -13.01 -16.10
N SER A 38 -2.65 -11.70 -16.33
CA SER A 38 -1.97 -11.11 -17.50
C SER A 38 -0.46 -11.34 -17.44
N VAL A 39 0.13 -11.20 -16.24
CA VAL A 39 1.57 -11.45 -16.05
C VAL A 39 1.89 -12.93 -16.27
N ASP A 40 1.01 -13.84 -15.84
CA ASP A 40 1.21 -15.28 -16.01
C ASP A 40 1.18 -15.69 -17.49
N MET A 41 0.63 -14.87 -18.36
CA MET A 41 0.67 -15.07 -19.82
C MET A 41 2.02 -14.72 -20.42
N ILE A 42 2.86 -13.98 -19.71
CA ILE A 42 4.21 -13.65 -20.19
C ILE A 42 5.08 -14.90 -20.07
N PRO A 43 5.82 -15.27 -21.12
CA PRO A 43 6.68 -16.45 -21.06
C PRO A 43 7.67 -16.37 -19.90
N SER A 44 7.70 -17.42 -19.09
CA SER A 44 8.60 -17.54 -17.94
C SER A 44 9.63 -18.66 -18.21
N PRO A 45 10.90 -18.51 -17.79
CA PRO A 45 11.46 -17.35 -17.08
C PRO A 45 11.82 -16.22 -18.05
N SER A 46 11.45 -14.97 -17.67
CA SER A 46 11.84 -13.79 -18.43
C SER A 46 12.01 -12.61 -17.49
N PRO A 47 12.92 -11.67 -17.79
CA PRO A 47 13.07 -10.45 -16.98
C PRO A 47 11.79 -9.62 -16.91
N ALA A 48 11.02 -9.58 -18.01
CA ALA A 48 9.76 -8.85 -18.06
C ALA A 48 8.73 -9.41 -17.08
N ALA A 49 8.61 -10.75 -17.00
CA ALA A 49 7.69 -11.40 -16.06
C ALA A 49 8.10 -11.12 -14.61
N ASP A 50 9.39 -11.19 -14.31
CA ASP A 50 9.91 -10.95 -12.96
C ASP A 50 9.68 -9.51 -12.52
N ILE A 51 9.95 -8.53 -13.37
CA ILE A 51 9.73 -7.12 -13.10
C ILE A 51 8.24 -6.85 -12.87
N SER A 52 7.38 -7.40 -13.72
CA SER A 52 5.93 -7.24 -13.61
C SER A 52 5.40 -7.81 -12.29
N LYS A 53 5.86 -8.98 -11.88
CA LYS A 53 5.48 -9.60 -10.60
C LYS A 53 5.91 -8.76 -9.41
N LYS A 54 7.16 -8.25 -9.43
CA LYS A 54 7.67 -7.39 -8.37
C LYS A 54 6.88 -6.08 -8.29
N THR A 55 6.58 -5.48 -9.41
CA THR A 55 5.80 -4.25 -9.46
C THR A 55 4.40 -4.46 -8.89
N LEU A 56 3.73 -5.56 -9.25
CA LEU A 56 2.42 -5.89 -8.70
C LEU A 56 2.47 -6.13 -7.19
N ALA A 57 3.50 -6.82 -6.71
CA ALA A 57 3.66 -7.07 -5.28
C ALA A 57 3.86 -5.78 -4.50
N LEU A 58 4.67 -4.85 -5.03
CA LEU A 58 4.89 -3.54 -4.41
C LEU A 58 3.62 -2.70 -4.41
N THR A 59 2.87 -2.72 -5.51
CA THR A 59 1.59 -2.01 -5.62
C THR A 59 0.60 -2.55 -4.59
N GLU A 60 0.49 -3.87 -4.46
CA GLU A 60 -0.37 -4.52 -3.49
C GLU A 60 0.00 -4.11 -2.06
N GLN A 61 1.29 -4.16 -1.73
CA GLN A 61 1.79 -3.80 -0.41
C GLN A 61 1.47 -2.34 -0.07
N ASN A 62 1.71 -1.43 -1.02
CA ASN A 62 1.46 -0.01 -0.83
C ASN A 62 -0.03 0.28 -0.67
N MET A 63 -0.88 -0.37 -1.45
CA MET A 63 -2.33 -0.17 -1.36
C MET A 63 -2.90 -0.74 -0.07
N LYS A 64 -2.42 -1.89 0.39
CA LYS A 64 -2.83 -2.45 1.68
C LYS A 64 -2.47 -1.52 2.82
N ALA A 65 -1.28 -0.93 2.78
CA ALA A 65 -0.86 0.05 3.79
C ALA A 65 -1.75 1.28 3.77
N ALA A 66 -2.14 1.76 2.59
CA ALA A 66 -3.04 2.90 2.44
C ALA A 66 -4.44 2.59 2.98
N PHE A 67 -4.98 1.40 2.72
CA PHE A 67 -6.28 0.98 3.24
C PHE A 67 -6.26 0.85 4.76
N GLU A 68 -5.21 0.29 5.33
CA GLU A 68 -5.04 0.23 6.79
C GLU A 68 -4.99 1.61 7.41
N TYR A 69 -4.26 2.52 6.77
CA TYR A 69 -4.17 3.91 7.20
C TYR A 69 -5.56 4.56 7.22
N ALA A 70 -6.32 4.39 6.14
CA ALA A 70 -7.67 4.91 6.05
C ALA A 70 -8.57 4.36 7.16
N ARG A 71 -8.49 3.06 7.44
CA ARG A 71 -9.26 2.44 8.51
C ARG A 71 -8.89 2.99 9.88
N LYS A 72 -7.61 3.13 10.15
CA LYS A 72 -7.13 3.70 11.41
C LYS A 72 -7.65 5.13 11.61
N LEU A 73 -7.62 5.93 10.54
CA LEU A 73 -8.14 7.29 10.59
C LEU A 73 -9.64 7.32 10.88
N LEU A 74 -10.41 6.39 10.32
CA LEU A 74 -11.85 6.29 10.57
C LEU A 74 -12.16 5.99 12.04
N HIS A 75 -11.28 5.26 12.72
CA HIS A 75 -11.46 4.89 14.12
C HIS A 75 -10.74 5.83 15.09
N ALA A 76 -10.06 6.86 14.60
CA ALA A 76 -9.37 7.82 15.45
C ALA A 76 -10.40 8.65 16.24
N LYS A 77 -10.16 8.80 17.55
CA LYS A 77 -11.08 9.47 18.47
C LYS A 77 -10.77 10.95 18.63
N ASP A 78 -9.53 11.35 18.42
CA ASP A 78 -9.09 12.73 18.61
C ASP A 78 -7.93 13.07 17.66
N MET A 79 -7.53 14.33 17.68
CA MET A 79 -6.45 14.80 16.81
C MET A 79 -5.09 14.21 17.19
N GLN A 80 -4.86 13.88 18.43
CA GLN A 80 -3.63 13.22 18.86
C GLN A 80 -3.48 11.84 18.21
N GLU A 81 -4.57 11.06 18.19
CA GLU A 81 -4.58 9.77 17.51
C GLU A 81 -4.32 9.93 16.02
N VAL A 82 -4.94 10.93 15.38
CA VAL A 82 -4.72 11.21 13.95
C VAL A 82 -3.24 11.50 13.71
N MET A 83 -2.63 12.36 14.52
CA MET A 83 -1.23 12.71 14.37
C MET A 83 -0.31 11.52 14.59
N GLN A 84 -0.63 10.67 15.56
CA GLN A 84 0.12 9.44 15.82
C GLN A 84 0.02 8.48 14.64
N ILE A 85 -1.17 8.28 14.10
CA ILE A 85 -1.42 7.42 12.94
C ILE A 85 -0.64 7.94 11.73
N GLN A 86 -0.67 9.25 11.49
CA GLN A 86 0.08 9.86 10.40
C GLN A 86 1.58 9.68 10.58
N GLY A 87 2.09 9.86 11.79
CA GLY A 87 3.50 9.65 12.11
C GLY A 87 3.94 8.22 11.87
N ASP A 88 3.15 7.26 12.34
CA ASP A 88 3.42 5.84 12.19
C ASP A 88 3.37 5.43 10.71
N PHE A 89 2.40 5.96 9.97
CA PHE A 89 2.29 5.71 8.53
C PHE A 89 3.51 6.26 7.78
N PHE A 90 3.93 7.47 8.13
CA PHE A 90 5.09 8.09 7.52
C PHE A 90 6.36 7.27 7.77
N LYS A 91 6.57 6.81 9.01
CA LYS A 91 7.71 5.95 9.35
C LYS A 91 7.68 4.64 8.57
N SER A 92 6.49 4.04 8.48
CA SER A 92 6.27 2.80 7.76
C SER A 92 6.58 2.96 6.27
N GLN A 93 6.11 4.04 5.66
CA GLN A 93 6.35 4.33 4.26
C GLN A 93 7.82 4.64 3.98
N PHE A 94 8.46 5.33 4.89
CA PHE A 94 9.89 5.64 4.78
C PHE A 94 10.72 4.35 4.83
N ALA A 95 10.42 3.46 5.77
CA ALA A 95 11.09 2.17 5.88
C ALA A 95 10.87 1.31 4.65
N ALA A 96 9.63 1.29 4.12
CA ALA A 96 9.30 0.57 2.91
C ALA A 96 10.04 1.13 1.69
N ALA A 97 10.14 2.46 1.59
CA ALA A 97 10.87 3.11 0.50
C ALA A 97 12.36 2.77 0.55
N GLU A 98 12.96 2.75 1.74
CA GLU A 98 14.37 2.35 1.91
C GLU A 98 14.58 0.90 1.45
N GLU A 99 13.70 0.00 1.85
CA GLU A 99 13.79 -1.40 1.46
C GLU A 99 13.64 -1.58 -0.05
N GLN A 100 12.69 -0.86 -0.65
CA GLN A 100 12.49 -0.88 -2.10
C GLN A 100 13.73 -0.36 -2.84
N MET A 101 14.35 0.70 -2.35
CA MET A 101 15.57 1.24 -2.93
C MET A 101 16.72 0.25 -2.84
N LYS A 102 16.85 -0.46 -1.72
CA LYS A 102 17.86 -1.50 -1.55
C LYS A 102 17.66 -2.64 -2.54
N GLN A 103 16.43 -3.08 -2.71
CA GLN A 103 16.11 -4.15 -3.66
C GLN A 103 16.36 -3.73 -5.10
N MET A 104 16.01 -2.51 -5.47
CA MET A 104 16.29 -1.96 -6.80
C MET A 104 17.78 -1.84 -7.04
N ARG A 105 18.53 -1.37 -6.05
CA ARG A 105 19.98 -1.22 -6.15
C ARG A 105 20.65 -2.59 -6.32
N SER A 106 20.23 -3.58 -5.54
CA SER A 106 20.75 -4.95 -5.68
C SER A 106 20.46 -5.54 -7.04
N GLY A 107 19.23 -5.34 -7.53
CA GLY A 107 18.83 -5.80 -8.87
C GLY A 107 19.62 -5.12 -9.97
N ALA A 108 19.81 -3.81 -9.87
CA ALA A 108 20.59 -3.05 -10.85
C ALA A 108 22.07 -3.48 -10.85
N VAL A 109 22.66 -3.70 -9.68
CA VAL A 109 24.05 -4.17 -9.57
C VAL A 109 24.20 -5.58 -10.15
N SER A 110 23.26 -6.46 -9.86
CA SER A 110 23.27 -7.82 -10.42
C SER A 110 23.14 -7.80 -11.94
N ALA A 111 22.25 -6.98 -12.49
CA ALA A 111 22.07 -6.84 -13.92
C ALA A 111 23.33 -6.26 -14.58
N ALA A 112 23.96 -5.28 -13.95
CA ALA A 112 25.21 -4.70 -14.44
C ALA A 112 26.34 -5.73 -14.45
N LYS A 113 26.44 -6.60 -13.44
CA LYS A 113 27.43 -7.67 -13.38
C LYS A 113 27.19 -8.72 -14.46
N ASP A 114 25.95 -9.05 -14.75
CA ASP A 114 25.60 -10.04 -15.77
C ASP A 114 25.89 -9.54 -17.18
N VAL A 115 25.86 -8.23 -17.40
CA VAL A 115 26.17 -7.60 -18.69
C VAL A 115 27.66 -7.39 -18.87
N ALA A 116 28.38 -7.26 -17.78
CA ALA A 116 29.84 -7.13 -17.84
C ALA A 116 30.48 -8.52 -17.99
#